data_bd00849191adfea5b5b72b2f15b630c8
#
_entry.id   bd00849191adfea5b5b72b2f15b630c8
#
_cell.length_a   1.000
_cell.length_b   1.000
_cell.length_c   1.000
_cell.angle_alpha   90.00
_cell.angle_beta   90.00
_cell.angle_gamma   90.00
#
_symmetry.space_group_name_H-M   'P 1'
#
loop_
_entity.id
_entity.type
_entity.pdbx_description
1 polymer ?
#
loop_
_entity_poly.entity_id
_entity_poly.type
_entity_poly.pdbx_seq_one_letter_code
_entity_poly.pdbx_strand_id
1 'polypeptide(L)'
;MPVWLPRSRRGNLSPSLGSRPGCQNAPVETATQTLHRLTSMGQYDEASAWDPPVDDPRVVRDLVVNDVDHLPWFYKRYPQSLPRLQLPDQLPGTTAAAVDVLAGTARVARAQLSLPQLSRLLHLSAGVVRVTQRPYGPYLFRAAGSAGGRFPLEVYVAAPADGLVAAGLYWYHPQDHCLVLVGPPPSGDAPALVITGIPWRTGWRYRERGYRHVYWDAGTMLSQLLAAADSAGIAARLHTRFADEAVAALVGADRVHEWPVAVVTLGDGAPALAAAGPTVAGAVDDTPVEFPLITSAQRAGDQAAFGPAWDRGAQADVPSHGGAPVETVVLARGSQRLMNAARGLPEDVLRTSLSAALRGISVPHWVAVHNVEGISPGLYRWPDLRTPVRAGALRDELYRVCCDQGLGRDAAFVVIAATDISSMDDRQYREAQLAAGLVEGRLHLLGYALGASASGMTFADGLLPALLGEPLDGLLLTCVGVPEYQSAAGGKPGTPTAIRQVTPRF
;
A
#
# COMPACT_ATOMS: atom_id res chain seq x y z
N MET A 1 -9.43 21.82 -3.90
CA MET A 1 -8.20 21.56 -4.67
C MET A 1 -8.24 22.47 -5.88
N PRO A 2 -7.21 23.21 -6.24
CA PRO A 2 -7.17 23.88 -7.52
C PRO A 2 -7.10 22.81 -8.63
N VAL A 3 -7.89 23.02 -9.66
CA VAL A 3 -7.96 22.22 -10.87
C VAL A 3 -6.77 22.64 -11.74
N TRP A 4 -5.86 21.73 -12.03
CA TRP A 4 -4.78 21.94 -12.98
C TRP A 4 -5.28 21.61 -14.37
N LEU A 5 -5.26 22.60 -15.29
CA LEU A 5 -5.47 22.44 -16.72
C LEU A 5 -4.15 22.72 -17.46
N PRO A 6 -3.69 21.88 -18.37
CA PRO A 6 -2.49 22.15 -19.15
C PRO A 6 -2.80 23.06 -20.35
N ARG A 7 -1.94 24.05 -20.59
CA ARG A 7 -1.92 24.84 -21.84
C ARG A 7 -0.85 24.28 -22.78
N SER A 8 -1.27 23.90 -23.97
CA SER A 8 -0.42 23.38 -25.05
C SER A 8 0.47 24.46 -25.67
N ARG A 9 1.78 24.20 -25.79
CA ARG A 9 2.65 24.83 -26.81
C ARG A 9 3.58 23.78 -27.41
N ARG A 10 3.49 23.62 -28.74
CA ARG A 10 4.39 22.78 -29.56
C ARG A 10 5.69 23.53 -29.85
N GLY A 11 6.82 22.87 -29.73
CA GLY A 11 8.10 23.31 -30.28
C GLY A 11 8.92 22.07 -30.69
N ASN A 12 9.06 21.86 -32.00
CA ASN A 12 9.88 20.80 -32.60
C ASN A 12 11.37 21.11 -32.48
N LEU A 13 12.15 20.16 -31.98
CA LEU A 13 13.60 20.04 -32.28
C LEU A 13 13.97 18.54 -32.32
N SER A 14 14.33 18.06 -33.50
CA SER A 14 14.91 16.74 -33.72
C SER A 14 16.43 16.78 -33.54
N PRO A 15 17.05 15.78 -32.91
CA PRO A 15 18.45 15.47 -33.09
C PRO A 15 18.63 14.17 -33.87
N SER A 16 19.55 14.21 -34.83
CA SER A 16 19.98 13.16 -35.73
C SER A 16 20.66 11.98 -34.99
N LEU A 17 20.21 10.76 -35.27
CA LEU A 17 20.81 9.52 -34.81
C LEU A 17 22.02 9.13 -35.66
N GLY A 18 23.21 9.13 -35.05
CA GLY A 18 24.40 8.50 -35.55
C GLY A 18 24.43 7.02 -35.16
N SER A 19 24.54 6.13 -36.12
CA SER A 19 24.67 4.67 -35.96
C SER A 19 26.00 4.27 -35.29
N ARG A 20 25.92 3.51 -34.20
CA ARG A 20 27.08 2.79 -33.61
C ARG A 20 26.94 1.29 -33.85
N PRO A 21 28.02 0.56 -34.25
CA PRO A 21 28.01 -0.87 -34.36
C PRO A 21 28.38 -1.56 -33.05
N GLY A 22 27.71 -2.67 -32.73
CA GLY A 22 28.09 -3.57 -31.64
C GLY A 22 26.96 -3.91 -30.66
N CYS A 23 25.84 -4.50 -31.12
CA CYS A 23 24.86 -5.11 -30.26
C CYS A 23 25.38 -6.45 -29.73
N GLN A 24 26.03 -6.46 -28.56
CA GLN A 24 25.92 -7.63 -27.68
C GLN A 24 24.48 -7.64 -27.16
N ASN A 25 23.81 -8.80 -27.13
CA ASN A 25 22.43 -8.96 -26.70
C ASN A 25 22.25 -8.35 -25.32
N ALA A 26 21.69 -7.18 -25.25
CA ALA A 26 21.19 -6.61 -23.99
C ALA A 26 20.14 -7.58 -23.43
N PRO A 27 20.12 -7.87 -22.13
CA PRO A 27 19.09 -8.71 -21.53
C PRO A 27 17.72 -8.13 -21.92
N VAL A 28 16.81 -9.01 -22.32
CA VAL A 28 15.45 -8.60 -22.69
C VAL A 28 14.76 -8.06 -21.44
N GLU A 29 14.34 -6.81 -21.50
CA GLU A 29 13.62 -6.13 -20.41
C GLU A 29 12.34 -6.90 -20.07
N THR A 30 12.07 -7.15 -18.78
CA THR A 30 10.83 -7.80 -18.33
C THR A 30 9.63 -6.86 -18.49
N ALA A 31 8.41 -7.39 -18.40
CA ALA A 31 7.20 -6.58 -18.54
C ALA A 31 7.07 -5.54 -17.43
N THR A 32 7.45 -5.87 -16.19
CA THR A 32 7.43 -4.93 -15.06
C THR A 32 8.55 -3.90 -15.13
N GLN A 33 9.73 -4.25 -15.65
CA GLN A 33 10.81 -3.30 -15.94
C GLN A 33 10.37 -2.29 -17.00
N THR A 34 9.75 -2.76 -18.08
CA THR A 34 9.14 -1.90 -19.11
C THR A 34 8.09 -0.95 -18.49
N LEU A 35 7.16 -1.48 -17.71
CA LEU A 35 6.16 -0.65 -17.02
C LEU A 35 6.84 0.37 -16.09
N HIS A 36 7.84 -0.04 -15.31
CA HIS A 36 8.56 0.86 -14.39
C HIS A 36 9.17 2.03 -15.16
N ARG A 37 9.94 1.74 -16.22
CA ARG A 37 10.59 2.75 -17.06
C ARG A 37 9.58 3.71 -17.71
N LEU A 38 8.49 3.16 -18.28
CA LEU A 38 7.46 3.95 -18.95
C LEU A 38 6.60 4.80 -18.01
N THR A 39 6.58 4.47 -16.71
CA THR A 39 5.84 5.19 -15.68
C THR A 39 6.73 5.97 -14.71
N SER A 40 8.05 5.97 -14.94
CA SER A 40 9.00 6.76 -14.15
C SER A 40 8.90 8.22 -14.53
N MET A 41 8.75 9.05 -13.51
CA MET A 41 8.78 10.50 -13.66
C MET A 41 10.23 10.97 -13.69
N GLY A 42 10.59 11.77 -14.69
CA GLY A 42 11.90 12.42 -14.81
C GLY A 42 12.12 13.53 -13.78
N GLN A 43 12.80 14.59 -14.16
CA GLN A 43 12.77 15.82 -13.37
C GLN A 43 11.32 16.33 -13.40
N TYR A 44 10.83 16.75 -12.23
CA TYR A 44 9.50 17.33 -12.14
C TYR A 44 9.49 18.64 -12.94
N ASP A 45 8.83 18.58 -14.06
CA ASP A 45 8.44 19.74 -14.87
C ASP A 45 6.90 19.75 -14.84
N GLU A 46 6.32 20.87 -14.39
CA GLU A 46 4.87 21.05 -14.27
C GLU A 46 4.09 20.65 -15.52
N ALA A 47 4.72 20.75 -16.70
CA ALA A 47 4.08 20.49 -17.98
C ALA A 47 4.12 19.02 -18.41
N SER A 48 5.07 18.20 -17.92
CA SER A 48 5.36 16.87 -18.44
C SER A 48 5.30 15.73 -17.40
N ALA A 49 5.16 16.04 -16.12
CA ALA A 49 5.30 15.08 -15.02
C ALA A 49 4.33 13.88 -15.10
N TRP A 50 3.25 14.00 -15.83
CA TRP A 50 2.19 12.99 -15.94
C TRP A 50 1.96 12.47 -17.35
N ASP A 51 2.67 13.00 -18.34
CA ASP A 51 2.58 12.54 -19.72
C ASP A 51 3.70 11.53 -19.97
N PRO A 52 3.40 10.23 -20.10
CA PRO A 52 4.43 9.28 -20.47
C PRO A 52 4.94 9.66 -21.87
N PRO A 53 6.25 9.88 -22.05
CA PRO A 53 6.82 10.35 -23.33
C PRO A 53 6.86 9.21 -24.35
N VAL A 54 5.79 8.40 -24.53
CA VAL A 54 5.94 7.09 -25.13
C VAL A 54 4.89 6.78 -26.16
N ASP A 55 5.36 6.35 -27.33
CA ASP A 55 4.58 5.72 -28.38
C ASP A 55 4.36 4.21 -28.12
N ASP A 56 4.05 3.81 -26.88
CA ASP A 56 3.65 2.45 -26.59
C ASP A 56 2.13 2.32 -26.75
N PRO A 57 1.64 1.42 -27.62
CA PRO A 57 0.20 1.26 -27.87
C PRO A 57 -0.59 0.71 -26.66
N ARG A 58 0.12 0.23 -25.61
CA ARG A 58 -0.51 -0.26 -24.38
C ARG A 58 -0.82 0.85 -23.38
N VAL A 59 -0.31 2.07 -23.60
CA VAL A 59 -0.58 3.23 -22.74
C VAL A 59 -1.92 3.85 -23.12
N VAL A 60 -2.80 4.05 -22.13
CA VAL A 60 -4.13 4.66 -22.32
C VAL A 60 -3.99 6.16 -22.52
N ARG A 61 -4.20 6.66 -23.74
CA ARG A 61 -3.97 8.07 -24.09
C ARG A 61 -5.17 8.97 -23.84
N ASP A 62 -6.37 8.45 -24.01
CA ASP A 62 -7.61 9.24 -23.95
C ASP A 62 -8.17 9.40 -22.53
N LEU A 63 -7.45 8.91 -21.52
CA LEU A 63 -7.85 9.03 -20.12
C LEU A 63 -7.63 10.46 -19.61
N VAL A 64 -8.72 11.12 -19.24
CA VAL A 64 -8.67 12.38 -18.48
C VAL A 64 -8.45 12.05 -17.00
N VAL A 65 -7.27 12.40 -16.51
CA VAL A 65 -6.89 12.14 -15.11
C VAL A 65 -7.73 12.99 -14.16
N ASN A 66 -8.20 12.39 -13.07
CA ASN A 66 -9.07 13.02 -12.07
C ASN A 66 -10.43 13.52 -12.60
N ASP A 67 -10.94 12.92 -13.66
CA ASP A 67 -12.27 13.21 -14.16
C ASP A 67 -13.33 12.81 -13.12
N VAL A 68 -13.95 13.80 -12.49
CA VAL A 68 -14.92 13.58 -11.41
C VAL A 68 -16.26 13.06 -11.91
N ASP A 69 -16.57 13.22 -13.19
CA ASP A 69 -17.80 12.71 -13.80
C ASP A 69 -17.70 11.19 -14.03
N HIS A 70 -16.47 10.67 -14.10
CA HIS A 70 -16.15 9.24 -14.19
C HIS A 70 -15.36 8.76 -12.98
N LEU A 71 -15.79 9.13 -11.77
CA LEU A 71 -15.14 8.74 -10.51
C LEU A 71 -15.32 7.25 -10.24
N PRO A 72 -14.25 6.44 -10.17
CA PRO A 72 -14.37 5.01 -9.88
C PRO A 72 -15.04 4.73 -8.54
N TRP A 73 -15.81 3.66 -8.49
CA TRP A 73 -16.49 3.23 -7.25
C TRP A 73 -15.48 2.93 -6.13
N PHE A 74 -15.86 3.22 -4.90
CA PHE A 74 -15.03 2.96 -3.72
C PHE A 74 -14.92 1.48 -3.35
N TYR A 75 -15.87 0.65 -3.80
CA TYR A 75 -15.91 -0.80 -3.63
C TYR A 75 -16.77 -1.45 -4.71
N LYS A 76 -16.62 -2.75 -4.89
CA LYS A 76 -17.41 -3.54 -5.85
C LYS A 76 -18.89 -3.53 -5.49
N ARG A 77 -19.72 -3.84 -6.47
CA ARG A 77 -21.17 -4.02 -6.28
C ARG A 77 -21.56 -5.44 -6.64
N TYR A 78 -22.34 -6.02 -5.78
CA TYR A 78 -22.94 -7.34 -5.94
C TYR A 78 -24.47 -7.23 -5.93
N PRO A 79 -25.22 -8.20 -6.57
CA PRO A 79 -26.66 -8.25 -6.49
C PRO A 79 -27.15 -8.20 -5.05
N GLN A 80 -28.16 -7.39 -4.76
CA GLN A 80 -28.74 -7.27 -3.41
C GLN A 80 -29.42 -8.55 -2.94
N SER A 81 -29.79 -9.44 -3.85
CA SER A 81 -30.40 -10.75 -3.57
C SER A 81 -29.43 -11.77 -2.95
N LEU A 82 -28.12 -11.52 -2.99
CA LEU A 82 -27.15 -12.44 -2.39
C LEU A 82 -27.26 -12.41 -0.86
N PRO A 83 -27.14 -13.60 -0.21
CA PRO A 83 -27.15 -13.69 1.25
C PRO A 83 -26.06 -12.83 1.89
N ARG A 84 -26.39 -12.14 2.97
CA ARG A 84 -25.49 -11.27 3.72
C ARG A 84 -25.42 -11.75 5.17
N LEU A 85 -24.20 -11.84 5.69
CA LEU A 85 -23.91 -12.09 7.09
C LEU A 85 -23.41 -10.78 7.72
N GLN A 86 -24.20 -10.18 8.60
CA GLN A 86 -23.78 -9.01 9.35
C GLN A 86 -22.65 -9.39 10.31
N LEU A 87 -21.55 -8.66 10.26
CA LEU A 87 -20.46 -8.84 11.20
C LEU A 87 -20.72 -8.11 12.52
N PRO A 88 -20.20 -8.62 13.66
CA PRO A 88 -20.27 -7.92 14.94
C PRO A 88 -19.65 -6.53 14.86
N ASP A 89 -20.35 -5.52 15.39
CA ASP A 89 -19.89 -4.13 15.51
C ASP A 89 -19.12 -3.87 16.82
N GLN A 90 -19.31 -4.73 17.82
CA GLN A 90 -18.53 -4.74 19.06
C GLN A 90 -17.24 -5.53 18.84
N LEU A 91 -16.17 -4.78 18.61
CA LEU A 91 -14.86 -5.37 18.34
C LEU A 91 -14.13 -5.70 19.66
N PRO A 92 -13.55 -6.90 19.79
CA PRO A 92 -12.75 -7.24 20.96
C PRO A 92 -11.52 -6.32 21.04
N GLY A 93 -11.29 -5.71 22.20
CA GLY A 93 -10.09 -4.94 22.47
C GLY A 93 -8.88 -5.84 22.74
N THR A 94 -7.67 -5.27 22.55
CA THR A 94 -6.41 -5.91 22.92
C THR A 94 -5.60 -5.01 23.85
N THR A 95 -4.59 -5.57 24.52
CA THR A 95 -3.75 -4.81 25.49
C THR A 95 -2.32 -4.66 25.04
N ALA A 96 -1.88 -5.43 24.05
CA ALA A 96 -0.50 -5.38 23.57
C ALA A 96 -0.23 -4.03 22.89
N ALA A 97 0.84 -3.37 23.31
CA ALA A 97 1.28 -2.10 22.73
C ALA A 97 1.61 -2.26 21.24
N ALA A 98 1.16 -1.33 20.42
CA ALA A 98 1.36 -1.40 18.96
C ALA A 98 2.86 -1.47 18.58
N VAL A 99 3.73 -0.77 19.29
CA VAL A 99 5.18 -0.82 19.06
C VAL A 99 5.72 -2.23 19.27
N ASP A 100 5.37 -2.87 20.41
CA ASP A 100 5.84 -4.22 20.75
C ASP A 100 5.30 -5.26 19.75
N VAL A 101 4.04 -5.09 19.29
CA VAL A 101 3.44 -5.95 18.25
C VAL A 101 4.21 -5.83 16.92
N LEU A 102 4.50 -4.62 16.47
CA LEU A 102 5.21 -4.36 15.21
C LEU A 102 6.68 -4.80 15.29
N ALA A 103 7.32 -4.64 16.45
CA ALA A 103 8.66 -5.14 16.72
C ALA A 103 8.72 -6.68 16.81
N GLY A 104 7.58 -7.34 17.03
CA GLY A 104 7.50 -8.79 17.23
C GLY A 104 7.90 -9.22 18.66
N THR A 105 7.99 -8.29 19.60
CA THR A 105 8.38 -8.54 21.01
C THR A 105 7.17 -8.73 21.93
N ALA A 106 5.95 -8.41 21.45
CA ALA A 106 4.73 -8.57 22.20
C ALA A 106 4.51 -10.04 22.62
N ARG A 107 4.20 -10.25 23.90
CA ARG A 107 3.84 -11.57 24.42
C ARG A 107 2.32 -11.70 24.49
N VAL A 108 1.73 -12.20 23.42
CA VAL A 108 0.27 -12.42 23.32
C VAL A 108 0.01 -13.91 23.30
N ALA A 109 -0.90 -14.36 24.15
CA ALA A 109 -1.31 -15.76 24.15
C ALA A 109 -1.99 -16.11 22.83
N ARG A 110 -1.68 -17.31 22.30
CA ARG A 110 -2.29 -17.79 21.07
C ARG A 110 -3.81 -17.96 21.28
N ALA A 111 -4.57 -17.48 20.34
CA ALA A 111 -6.04 -17.58 20.33
C ALA A 111 -6.53 -18.24 19.03
N GLN A 112 -7.67 -18.87 19.12
CA GLN A 112 -8.40 -19.33 17.94
C GLN A 112 -9.17 -18.15 17.32
N LEU A 113 -9.23 -18.11 16.01
CA LEU A 113 -10.01 -17.13 15.29
C LEU A 113 -11.49 -17.27 15.64
N SER A 114 -12.16 -16.19 16.03
CA SER A 114 -13.60 -16.10 16.28
C SER A 114 -14.25 -15.10 15.33
N LEU A 115 -15.58 -15.13 15.16
CA LEU A 115 -16.28 -14.18 14.32
C LEU A 115 -16.05 -12.72 14.75
N PRO A 116 -16.06 -12.34 16.05
CA PRO A 116 -15.69 -11.00 16.47
C PRO A 116 -14.24 -10.63 16.14
N GLN A 117 -13.30 -11.58 16.20
CA GLN A 117 -11.91 -11.33 15.80
C GLN A 117 -11.78 -11.16 14.28
N LEU A 118 -12.47 -11.97 13.47
CA LEU A 118 -12.52 -11.76 12.03
C LEU A 118 -13.10 -10.38 11.68
N SER A 119 -14.19 -9.99 12.33
CA SER A 119 -14.79 -8.66 12.21
C SER A 119 -13.76 -7.56 12.51
N ARG A 120 -13.01 -7.70 13.61
CA ARG A 120 -11.95 -6.76 14.01
C ARG A 120 -10.85 -6.69 12.95
N LEU A 121 -10.36 -7.83 12.45
CA LEU A 121 -9.32 -7.86 11.41
C LEU A 121 -9.77 -7.12 10.14
N LEU A 122 -10.98 -7.38 9.68
CA LEU A 122 -11.54 -6.76 8.47
C LEU A 122 -11.76 -5.27 8.66
N HIS A 123 -12.32 -4.84 9.81
CA HIS A 123 -12.56 -3.42 10.07
C HIS A 123 -11.25 -2.62 10.17
N LEU A 124 -10.28 -3.11 10.95
CA LEU A 124 -9.02 -2.41 11.18
C LEU A 124 -8.06 -2.43 9.97
N SER A 125 -8.32 -3.25 8.95
CA SER A 125 -7.50 -3.27 7.73
C SER A 125 -8.21 -2.65 6.53
N ALA A 126 -9.47 -2.95 6.29
CA ALA A 126 -10.19 -2.61 5.08
C ALA A 126 -11.52 -1.87 5.29
N GLY A 127 -12.04 -1.78 6.54
CA GLY A 127 -13.32 -1.13 6.85
C GLY A 127 -13.31 0.37 6.60
N VAL A 128 -14.47 0.94 6.30
CA VAL A 128 -14.66 2.39 6.19
C VAL A 128 -14.73 3.00 7.58
N VAL A 129 -13.75 3.84 7.93
CA VAL A 129 -13.62 4.43 9.27
C VAL A 129 -13.87 5.94 9.29
N ARG A 130 -13.77 6.63 8.14
CA ARG A 130 -14.02 8.07 8.04
C ARG A 130 -14.76 8.41 6.76
N VAL A 131 -15.45 9.55 6.77
CA VAL A 131 -16.17 10.09 5.61
C VAL A 131 -16.00 11.62 5.55
N THR A 132 -15.92 12.16 4.34
CA THR A 132 -16.02 13.61 4.11
C THR A 132 -17.00 13.88 2.97
N GLN A 133 -17.68 15.00 3.02
CA GLN A 133 -18.55 15.43 1.92
C GLN A 133 -17.75 16.15 0.84
N ARG A 134 -18.03 15.83 -0.40
CA ARG A 134 -17.51 16.46 -1.61
C ARG A 134 -18.65 16.96 -2.47
N PRO A 135 -18.42 17.89 -3.42
CA PRO A 135 -19.46 18.34 -4.33
C PRO A 135 -20.13 17.20 -5.13
N TYR A 136 -19.38 16.12 -5.39
CA TYR A 136 -19.83 14.93 -6.10
C TYR A 136 -20.28 13.78 -5.18
N GLY A 137 -20.54 14.05 -3.89
CA GLY A 137 -21.06 13.07 -2.93
C GLY A 137 -20.09 12.71 -1.81
N PRO A 138 -20.44 11.71 -0.98
CA PRO A 138 -19.61 11.27 0.12
C PRO A 138 -18.33 10.62 -0.38
N TYR A 139 -17.19 10.97 0.24
CA TYR A 139 -15.88 10.39 -0.01
C TYR A 139 -15.47 9.54 1.18
N LEU A 140 -15.29 8.25 0.95
CA LEU A 140 -15.06 7.24 1.98
C LEU A 140 -13.57 7.01 2.20
N PHE A 141 -13.15 6.87 3.47
CA PHE A 141 -11.79 6.54 3.85
C PHE A 141 -11.76 5.24 4.62
N ARG A 142 -10.97 4.28 4.14
CA ARG A 142 -10.76 3.01 4.82
C ARG A 142 -9.72 3.14 5.95
N ALA A 143 -9.64 2.12 6.80
CA ALA A 143 -8.71 2.07 7.93
C ALA A 143 -7.25 2.17 7.47
N ALA A 144 -6.84 1.47 6.43
CA ALA A 144 -5.50 1.60 5.86
C ALA A 144 -5.34 2.88 5.03
N GLY A 145 -4.10 3.36 4.90
CA GLY A 145 -3.75 4.43 3.96
C GLY A 145 -3.94 3.99 2.52
N SER A 146 -4.17 4.95 1.63
CA SER A 146 -4.21 4.67 0.20
C SER A 146 -3.76 5.88 -0.59
N ALA A 147 -2.97 5.66 -1.63
CA ALA A 147 -2.51 6.68 -2.55
C ALA A 147 -3.70 7.44 -3.15
N GLY A 148 -3.69 8.77 -2.99
CA GLY A 148 -4.78 9.63 -3.43
C GLY A 148 -6.15 9.33 -2.79
N GLY A 149 -6.21 8.45 -1.79
CA GLY A 149 -7.45 8.00 -1.15
C GLY A 149 -8.32 7.14 -2.07
N ARG A 150 -7.73 6.36 -2.98
CA ARG A 150 -8.47 5.62 -4.02
C ARG A 150 -8.89 4.21 -3.63
N PHE A 151 -8.24 3.60 -2.63
CA PHE A 151 -8.61 2.29 -2.04
C PHE A 151 -8.85 1.19 -3.09
N PRO A 152 -7.83 0.80 -3.87
CA PRO A 152 -7.98 -0.13 -4.97
C PRO A 152 -8.28 -1.57 -4.55
N LEU A 153 -8.23 -1.88 -3.25
CA LEU A 153 -8.24 -3.25 -2.76
C LEU A 153 -9.64 -3.73 -2.39
N GLU A 154 -9.92 -5.00 -2.68
CA GLU A 154 -11.06 -5.74 -2.15
C GLU A 154 -10.57 -6.92 -1.29
N VAL A 155 -11.43 -7.39 -0.39
CA VAL A 155 -11.11 -8.50 0.51
C VAL A 155 -12.20 -9.56 0.42
N TYR A 156 -11.77 -10.81 0.18
CA TYR A 156 -12.63 -11.97 0.21
C TYR A 156 -12.26 -12.86 1.39
N VAL A 157 -13.26 -13.49 1.98
CA VAL A 157 -13.11 -14.46 3.06
C VAL A 157 -13.46 -15.83 2.52
N ALA A 158 -12.48 -16.70 2.39
CA ALA A 158 -12.61 -18.07 2.00
C ALA A 158 -12.79 -18.91 3.28
N ALA A 159 -14.03 -19.35 3.56
CA ALA A 159 -14.39 -20.08 4.77
C ALA A 159 -14.64 -21.55 4.44
N PRO A 160 -13.78 -22.50 4.93
CA PRO A 160 -13.98 -23.94 4.74
C PRO A 160 -15.17 -24.48 5.53
N ALA A 161 -15.52 -25.75 5.31
CA ALA A 161 -16.73 -26.39 5.85
C ALA A 161 -16.82 -26.36 7.38
N ASP A 162 -15.71 -26.53 8.09
CA ASP A 162 -15.64 -26.55 9.56
C ASP A 162 -15.20 -25.23 10.17
N GLY A 163 -15.55 -24.11 9.52
CA GLY A 163 -15.06 -22.79 9.85
C GLY A 163 -15.93 -22.00 10.83
N LEU A 164 -15.47 -20.80 11.17
CA LEU A 164 -16.04 -19.76 12.04
C LEU A 164 -17.38 -19.19 11.60
N VAL A 165 -17.63 -19.15 10.30
CA VAL A 165 -18.84 -18.70 9.63
C VAL A 165 -19.40 -19.87 8.83
N ALA A 166 -20.66 -19.80 8.44
CA ALA A 166 -21.19 -20.78 7.49
C ALA A 166 -20.20 -20.92 6.32
N ALA A 167 -19.96 -22.17 5.92
CA ALA A 167 -19.01 -22.47 4.85
C ALA A 167 -19.37 -21.74 3.56
N GLY A 168 -18.41 -21.06 2.94
CA GLY A 168 -18.67 -20.28 1.74
C GLY A 168 -17.50 -19.40 1.35
N LEU A 169 -17.59 -18.83 0.17
CA LEU A 169 -16.74 -17.73 -0.27
C LEU A 169 -17.53 -16.43 -0.13
N TYR A 170 -16.96 -15.49 0.61
CA TYR A 170 -17.61 -14.20 0.89
C TYR A 170 -16.77 -13.05 0.38
N TRP A 171 -17.44 -12.00 -0.11
CA TRP A 171 -16.85 -10.67 -0.30
C TRP A 171 -17.15 -9.79 0.93
N TYR A 172 -16.16 -9.07 1.43
CA TYR A 172 -16.32 -8.12 2.54
C TYR A 172 -16.82 -6.77 2.03
N HIS A 173 -18.01 -6.36 2.46
CA HIS A 173 -18.55 -5.02 2.19
C HIS A 173 -18.02 -4.02 3.22
N PRO A 174 -17.09 -3.11 2.83
CA PRO A 174 -16.34 -2.31 3.81
C PRO A 174 -17.16 -1.20 4.49
N GLN A 175 -18.23 -0.73 3.85
CA GLN A 175 -19.10 0.31 4.40
C GLN A 175 -20.19 -0.27 5.29
N ASP A 176 -20.88 -1.31 4.84
CA ASP A 176 -21.97 -1.96 5.60
C ASP A 176 -21.44 -2.93 6.66
N HIS A 177 -20.15 -3.22 6.64
CA HIS A 177 -19.47 -4.15 7.55
C HIS A 177 -20.15 -5.52 7.59
N CYS A 178 -20.38 -6.10 6.44
CA CYS A 178 -20.98 -7.42 6.30
C CYS A 178 -20.20 -8.29 5.30
N LEU A 179 -20.44 -9.59 5.34
CA LEU A 179 -19.95 -10.56 4.37
C LEU A 179 -21.09 -10.90 3.40
N VAL A 180 -20.84 -10.76 2.10
CA VAL A 180 -21.76 -11.12 1.03
C VAL A 180 -21.34 -12.48 0.50
N LEU A 181 -22.22 -13.50 0.56
CA LEU A 181 -21.92 -14.83 0.05
C LEU A 181 -21.91 -14.81 -1.48
N VAL A 182 -20.74 -15.04 -2.06
CA VAL A 182 -20.51 -14.95 -3.51
C VAL A 182 -20.20 -16.29 -4.17
N GLY A 183 -19.88 -17.32 -3.40
CA GLY A 183 -19.55 -18.64 -3.96
C GLY A 183 -19.65 -19.76 -2.94
N PRO A 184 -19.53 -21.02 -3.42
CA PRO A 184 -19.53 -22.20 -2.56
C PRO A 184 -18.29 -22.23 -1.66
N PRO A 185 -18.31 -23.06 -0.59
CA PRO A 185 -17.18 -23.18 0.31
C PRO A 185 -15.96 -23.76 -0.41
N PRO A 186 -14.81 -23.05 -0.35
CA PRO A 186 -13.57 -23.59 -0.90
C PRO A 186 -13.01 -24.69 0.00
N SER A 187 -12.30 -25.64 -0.60
CA SER A 187 -11.61 -26.72 0.14
C SER A 187 -10.28 -26.22 0.69
N GLY A 188 -9.93 -26.66 1.88
CA GLY A 188 -8.72 -26.36 2.64
C GLY A 188 -8.98 -26.50 4.13
N ASP A 189 -7.91 -26.36 4.95
CA ASP A 189 -7.98 -26.60 6.40
C ASP A 189 -8.22 -25.30 7.19
N ALA A 190 -7.73 -24.18 6.67
CA ALA A 190 -7.77 -22.90 7.39
C ALA A 190 -8.47 -21.82 6.56
N PRO A 191 -9.24 -20.94 7.20
CA PRO A 191 -9.79 -19.75 6.54
C PRO A 191 -8.69 -18.93 5.90
N ALA A 192 -8.98 -18.34 4.74
CA ALA A 192 -8.04 -17.46 4.06
C ALA A 192 -8.71 -16.14 3.67
N LEU A 193 -7.94 -15.06 3.73
CA LEU A 193 -8.31 -13.78 3.13
C LEU A 193 -7.61 -13.69 1.78
N VAL A 194 -8.38 -13.48 0.71
CA VAL A 194 -7.84 -13.15 -0.61
C VAL A 194 -7.99 -11.65 -0.81
N ILE A 195 -6.87 -10.99 -1.01
CA ILE A 195 -6.81 -9.56 -1.29
C ILE A 195 -6.64 -9.38 -2.80
N THR A 196 -7.56 -8.63 -3.42
CA THR A 196 -7.49 -8.32 -4.85
C THR A 196 -7.27 -6.82 -5.06
N GLY A 197 -6.75 -6.47 -6.25
CA GLY A 197 -6.51 -5.09 -6.67
C GLY A 197 -7.35 -4.74 -7.90
N ILE A 198 -7.89 -3.52 -7.91
CA ILE A 198 -8.65 -2.94 -9.03
C ILE A 198 -7.87 -1.74 -9.55
N PRO A 199 -7.09 -1.91 -10.65
CA PRO A 199 -6.19 -0.87 -11.18
C PRO A 199 -6.91 0.39 -11.62
N TRP A 200 -8.16 0.29 -12.09
CA TRP A 200 -8.96 1.44 -12.50
C TRP A 200 -9.05 2.51 -11.40
N ARG A 201 -9.17 2.11 -10.12
CA ARG A 201 -9.30 3.06 -9.01
C ARG A 201 -8.06 3.93 -8.84
N THR A 202 -6.86 3.36 -8.94
CA THR A 202 -5.60 4.11 -8.86
C THR A 202 -5.23 4.74 -10.19
N GLY A 203 -5.48 4.06 -11.31
CA GLY A 203 -5.20 4.52 -12.65
C GLY A 203 -6.01 5.77 -13.02
N TRP A 204 -7.22 5.93 -12.52
CA TRP A 204 -8.01 7.16 -12.65
C TRP A 204 -7.24 8.42 -12.23
N ARG A 205 -6.32 8.28 -11.27
CA ARG A 205 -5.50 9.38 -10.76
C ARG A 205 -4.06 9.34 -11.25
N TYR A 206 -3.50 8.14 -11.44
CA TYR A 206 -2.07 7.94 -11.65
C TYR A 206 -1.74 7.20 -12.96
N ARG A 207 -2.72 6.99 -13.83
CA ARG A 207 -2.60 6.22 -15.07
C ARG A 207 -1.90 4.86 -14.80
N GLU A 208 -1.02 4.43 -15.66
CA GLU A 208 -0.27 3.17 -15.57
C GLU A 208 0.66 3.10 -14.34
N ARG A 209 1.12 4.25 -13.81
CA ARG A 209 1.85 4.28 -12.54
C ARG A 209 1.01 3.76 -11.37
N GLY A 210 -0.30 3.78 -11.49
CA GLY A 210 -1.26 3.21 -10.55
C GLY A 210 -0.99 1.75 -10.18
N TYR A 211 -0.28 0.99 -11.05
CA TYR A 211 0.16 -0.36 -10.74
C TYR A 211 0.99 -0.44 -9.46
N ARG A 212 2.00 0.42 -9.30
CA ARG A 212 2.82 0.49 -8.08
C ARG A 212 1.97 0.79 -6.86
N HIS A 213 1.01 1.71 -6.99
CA HIS A 213 0.12 2.14 -5.91
C HIS A 213 -0.78 1.01 -5.40
N VAL A 214 -1.21 0.08 -6.27
CA VAL A 214 -1.97 -1.11 -5.83
C VAL A 214 -1.15 -1.94 -4.84
N TYR A 215 0.14 -2.15 -5.11
CA TYR A 215 1.02 -2.92 -4.23
C TYR A 215 1.43 -2.16 -2.97
N TRP A 216 1.64 -0.83 -3.06
CA TRP A 216 1.89 0.01 -1.88
C TRP A 216 0.70 0.02 -0.93
N ASP A 217 -0.50 0.24 -1.46
CA ASP A 217 -1.74 0.20 -0.68
C ASP A 217 -1.98 -1.20 -0.07
N ALA A 218 -1.65 -2.27 -0.82
CA ALA A 218 -1.72 -3.63 -0.30
C ALA A 218 -0.77 -3.85 0.88
N GLY A 219 0.49 -3.44 0.76
CA GLY A 219 1.45 -3.50 1.85
C GLY A 219 0.99 -2.71 3.08
N THR A 220 0.47 -1.50 2.87
CA THR A 220 -0.07 -0.66 3.94
C THR A 220 -1.26 -1.33 4.65
N MET A 221 -2.19 -1.92 3.91
CA MET A 221 -3.33 -2.65 4.47
C MET A 221 -2.89 -3.92 5.20
N LEU A 222 -1.99 -4.70 4.59
CA LEU A 222 -1.46 -5.94 5.17
C LEU A 222 -0.68 -5.69 6.45
N SER A 223 0.04 -4.57 6.58
CA SER A 223 0.73 -4.21 7.82
C SER A 223 -0.24 -4.05 8.98
N GLN A 224 -1.41 -3.43 8.74
CA GLN A 224 -2.48 -3.29 9.74
C GLN A 224 -3.16 -4.63 10.05
N LEU A 225 -3.47 -5.42 9.01
CA LEU A 225 -4.08 -6.74 9.16
C LEU A 225 -3.22 -7.67 10.02
N LEU A 226 -1.92 -7.75 9.71
CA LEU A 226 -0.97 -8.59 10.43
C LEU A 226 -0.76 -8.10 11.88
N ALA A 227 -0.65 -6.78 12.10
CA ALA A 227 -0.54 -6.22 13.45
C ALA A 227 -1.82 -6.47 14.26
N ALA A 228 -3.01 -6.35 13.65
CA ALA A 228 -4.27 -6.66 14.30
C ALA A 228 -4.38 -8.15 14.67
N ALA A 229 -3.92 -9.06 13.81
CA ALA A 229 -3.88 -10.48 14.09
C ALA A 229 -2.92 -10.81 15.24
N ASP A 230 -1.68 -10.30 15.17
CA ASP A 230 -0.66 -10.53 16.22
C ASP A 230 -1.11 -10.02 17.58
N SER A 231 -1.72 -8.81 17.65
CA SER A 231 -2.22 -8.24 18.90
C SER A 231 -3.33 -9.07 19.56
N ALA A 232 -4.01 -9.90 18.78
CA ALA A 232 -5.06 -10.81 19.24
C ALA A 232 -4.58 -12.26 19.39
N GLY A 233 -3.31 -12.55 19.14
CA GLY A 233 -2.78 -13.93 19.19
C GLY A 233 -3.27 -14.84 18.07
N ILE A 234 -3.80 -14.27 16.98
CA ILE A 234 -4.26 -15.02 15.81
C ILE A 234 -3.09 -15.28 14.87
N ALA A 235 -2.85 -16.54 14.56
CA ALA A 235 -1.86 -16.91 13.55
C ALA A 235 -2.31 -16.39 12.17
N ALA A 236 -1.53 -15.51 11.57
CA ALA A 236 -1.77 -14.96 10.23
C ALA A 236 -0.50 -15.10 9.38
N ARG A 237 -0.62 -15.80 8.26
CA ARG A 237 0.51 -16.07 7.34
C ARG A 237 0.23 -15.39 6.00
N LEU A 238 1.05 -14.42 5.65
CA LEU A 238 1.00 -13.73 4.36
C LEU A 238 1.67 -14.58 3.29
N HIS A 239 1.04 -14.71 2.13
CA HIS A 239 1.57 -15.32 0.93
C HIS A 239 1.50 -14.33 -0.23
N THR A 240 2.64 -14.09 -0.85
CA THR A 240 2.80 -13.25 -2.05
C THR A 240 3.01 -14.08 -3.31
N ARG A 241 3.22 -15.40 -3.16
CA ARG A 241 3.36 -16.39 -4.24
C ARG A 241 2.24 -17.40 -4.12
N PHE A 242 1.40 -17.47 -5.13
CA PHE A 242 0.23 -18.35 -5.19
C PHE A 242 -0.11 -18.64 -6.66
N ALA A 243 -0.97 -19.64 -6.92
CA ALA A 243 -1.49 -19.93 -8.25
C ALA A 243 -2.45 -18.80 -8.69
N ASP A 244 -1.94 -17.77 -9.36
CA ASP A 244 -2.67 -16.51 -9.67
C ASP A 244 -3.98 -16.78 -10.40
N GLU A 245 -3.98 -17.67 -11.41
CA GLU A 245 -5.18 -18.01 -12.17
C GLU A 245 -6.24 -18.73 -11.32
N ALA A 246 -5.81 -19.69 -10.51
CA ALA A 246 -6.74 -20.44 -9.65
C ALA A 246 -7.36 -19.56 -8.58
N VAL A 247 -6.56 -18.66 -7.96
CA VAL A 247 -7.04 -17.72 -6.94
C VAL A 247 -7.95 -16.67 -7.56
N ALA A 248 -7.64 -16.19 -8.77
CA ALA A 248 -8.51 -15.28 -9.51
C ALA A 248 -9.87 -15.94 -9.82
N ALA A 249 -9.86 -17.17 -10.34
CA ALA A 249 -11.07 -17.94 -10.63
C ALA A 249 -11.90 -18.18 -9.36
N LEU A 250 -11.24 -18.49 -8.22
CA LEU A 250 -11.93 -18.68 -6.93
C LEU A 250 -12.75 -17.45 -6.56
N VAL A 251 -12.22 -16.24 -6.69
CA VAL A 251 -12.91 -15.01 -6.27
C VAL A 251 -13.70 -14.33 -7.40
N GLY A 252 -13.74 -14.91 -8.60
CA GLY A 252 -14.45 -14.36 -9.75
C GLY A 252 -13.81 -13.12 -10.32
N ALA A 253 -12.48 -12.96 -10.18
CA ALA A 253 -11.70 -11.88 -10.77
C ALA A 253 -11.31 -12.19 -12.22
N ASP A 254 -11.44 -11.21 -13.12
CA ASP A 254 -11.24 -11.38 -14.56
C ASP A 254 -9.78 -11.29 -15.02
N ARG A 255 -8.86 -10.92 -14.11
CA ARG A 255 -7.42 -10.73 -14.35
C ARG A 255 -7.11 -9.59 -15.35
N VAL A 256 -8.08 -8.72 -15.58
CA VAL A 256 -7.97 -7.49 -16.38
C VAL A 256 -8.30 -6.27 -15.51
N HIS A 257 -9.52 -6.24 -14.99
CA HIS A 257 -10.01 -5.16 -14.14
C HIS A 257 -9.85 -5.46 -12.64
N GLU A 258 -9.65 -6.73 -12.30
CA GLU A 258 -9.36 -7.19 -10.94
C GLU A 258 -8.44 -8.41 -10.98
N TRP A 259 -7.44 -8.44 -10.08
CA TRP A 259 -6.54 -9.58 -9.90
C TRP A 259 -6.15 -9.79 -8.45
N PRO A 260 -5.78 -11.04 -8.04
CA PRO A 260 -5.21 -11.30 -6.72
C PRO A 260 -3.87 -10.58 -6.51
N VAL A 261 -3.69 -10.02 -5.32
CA VAL A 261 -2.45 -9.34 -4.90
C VAL A 261 -1.74 -10.11 -3.79
N ALA A 262 -2.51 -10.63 -2.84
CA ALA A 262 -1.99 -11.38 -1.70
C ALA A 262 -3.03 -12.35 -1.14
N VAL A 263 -2.56 -13.38 -0.44
CA VAL A 263 -3.38 -14.29 0.36
C VAL A 263 -2.88 -14.26 1.81
N VAL A 264 -3.81 -14.21 2.78
CA VAL A 264 -3.49 -14.33 4.19
C VAL A 264 -4.24 -15.53 4.77
N THR A 265 -3.50 -16.57 5.17
CA THR A 265 -4.08 -17.73 5.86
C THR A 265 -4.26 -17.39 7.33
N LEU A 266 -5.44 -17.64 7.89
CA LEU A 266 -5.77 -17.40 9.30
C LEU A 266 -5.84 -18.74 10.06
N GLY A 267 -4.88 -18.95 10.96
CA GLY A 267 -4.70 -20.21 11.68
C GLY A 267 -3.63 -21.11 11.07
N ASP A 268 -3.62 -22.37 11.51
CA ASP A 268 -2.71 -23.42 11.02
C ASP A 268 -3.37 -24.20 9.86
N GLY A 269 -2.59 -24.95 9.14
CA GLY A 269 -3.06 -25.75 8.01
C GLY A 269 -2.96 -25.07 6.66
N ALA A 270 -3.42 -25.74 5.61
CA ALA A 270 -3.44 -25.22 4.25
C ALA A 270 -4.57 -24.20 4.06
N PRO A 271 -4.34 -23.09 3.32
CA PRO A 271 -5.40 -22.13 3.07
C PRO A 271 -6.55 -22.72 2.24
N ALA A 272 -7.79 -22.35 2.56
CA ALA A 272 -8.97 -22.75 1.82
C ALA A 272 -9.04 -22.00 0.47
N LEU A 273 -8.38 -22.50 -0.57
CA LEU A 273 -8.27 -21.86 -1.87
C LEU A 273 -8.69 -22.72 -3.06
N ALA A 274 -9.01 -24.01 -2.84
CA ALA A 274 -9.49 -24.85 -3.93
C ALA A 274 -10.98 -24.61 -4.19
N ALA A 275 -11.31 -24.07 -5.36
CA ALA A 275 -12.69 -23.74 -5.74
C ALA A 275 -13.56 -25.00 -5.85
N ALA A 276 -14.76 -24.97 -5.24
CA ALA A 276 -15.71 -26.06 -5.29
C ALA A 276 -16.84 -25.84 -6.33
N GLY A 277 -16.83 -24.72 -7.03
CA GLY A 277 -17.84 -24.34 -8.03
C GLY A 277 -17.73 -22.89 -8.46
N PRO A 278 -18.68 -22.41 -9.27
CA PRO A 278 -18.65 -21.05 -9.80
C PRO A 278 -18.89 -20.00 -8.71
N THR A 279 -18.24 -18.86 -8.86
CA THR A 279 -18.39 -17.68 -8.02
C THR A 279 -19.14 -16.58 -8.77
N VAL A 280 -20.04 -15.88 -8.08
CA VAL A 280 -20.72 -14.69 -8.64
C VAL A 280 -19.69 -13.57 -8.73
N ALA A 281 -19.41 -13.11 -9.93
CA ALA A 281 -18.56 -11.95 -10.16
C ALA A 281 -19.31 -10.65 -9.79
N GLY A 282 -18.66 -9.78 -8.97
CA GLY A 282 -19.17 -8.45 -8.69
C GLY A 282 -18.73 -7.45 -9.75
N ALA A 283 -19.55 -6.42 -10.02
CA ALA A 283 -19.15 -5.32 -10.87
C ALA A 283 -18.12 -4.43 -10.17
N VAL A 284 -17.02 -4.14 -10.85
CA VAL A 284 -15.94 -3.27 -10.31
C VAL A 284 -16.24 -1.79 -10.55
N ASP A 285 -16.98 -1.49 -11.59
CA ASP A 285 -17.45 -0.16 -11.99
C ASP A 285 -18.55 -0.31 -13.06
N ASP A 286 -19.23 0.79 -13.43
CA ASP A 286 -20.14 0.81 -14.59
C ASP A 286 -19.34 0.78 -15.91
N THR A 287 -18.20 1.47 -15.95
CA THR A 287 -17.33 1.61 -17.13
C THR A 287 -15.86 1.53 -16.74
N PRO A 288 -15.38 0.36 -16.29
CA PRO A 288 -13.99 0.23 -15.85
C PRO A 288 -13.04 0.39 -17.04
N VAL A 289 -11.96 1.15 -16.84
CA VAL A 289 -10.92 1.31 -17.85
C VAL A 289 -9.85 0.25 -17.65
N GLU A 290 -9.55 -0.50 -18.72
CA GLU A 290 -8.38 -1.36 -18.78
C GLU A 290 -7.12 -0.54 -19.02
N PHE A 291 -6.02 -0.93 -18.39
CA PHE A 291 -4.66 -0.45 -18.66
C PHE A 291 -3.82 -1.61 -19.22
N PRO A 292 -3.73 -1.78 -20.56
CA PRO A 292 -3.09 -2.96 -21.16
C PRO A 292 -1.63 -3.14 -20.75
N LEU A 293 -0.89 -2.05 -20.50
CA LEU A 293 0.48 -2.11 -19.98
C LEU A 293 0.50 -2.71 -18.57
N ILE A 294 -0.44 -2.33 -17.71
CA ILE A 294 -0.59 -2.90 -16.37
C ILE A 294 -0.99 -4.38 -16.44
N THR A 295 -1.99 -4.72 -17.28
CA THR A 295 -2.44 -6.11 -17.48
C THR A 295 -1.28 -7.00 -17.94
N SER A 296 -0.46 -6.51 -18.87
CA SER A 296 0.74 -7.21 -19.35
C SER A 296 1.75 -7.45 -18.24
N ALA A 297 2.11 -6.43 -17.47
CA ALA A 297 3.05 -6.52 -16.35
C ALA A 297 2.52 -7.45 -15.23
N GLN A 298 1.21 -7.39 -14.96
CA GLN A 298 0.58 -8.26 -13.98
C GLN A 298 0.66 -9.72 -14.41
N ARG A 299 0.27 -10.06 -15.63
CA ARG A 299 0.27 -11.44 -16.13
C ARG A 299 1.67 -12.05 -16.25
N ALA A 300 2.67 -11.23 -16.57
CA ALA A 300 4.06 -11.72 -16.68
C ALA A 300 4.61 -12.27 -15.34
N GLY A 301 4.15 -11.74 -14.19
CA GLY A 301 4.57 -12.24 -12.89
C GLY A 301 3.67 -13.34 -12.30
N ASP A 302 2.72 -13.91 -13.06
CA ASP A 302 1.83 -14.96 -12.56
C ASP A 302 2.59 -16.25 -12.24
N GLN A 303 2.15 -16.93 -11.20
CA GLN A 303 2.70 -18.21 -10.73
C GLN A 303 1.65 -19.30 -10.87
N ALA A 304 2.10 -20.53 -11.10
CA ALA A 304 1.22 -21.71 -11.19
C ALA A 304 1.07 -22.45 -9.86
N ALA A 305 1.92 -22.17 -8.88
CA ALA A 305 1.97 -22.90 -7.61
C ALA A 305 1.92 -21.97 -6.41
N PHE A 306 1.48 -22.53 -5.28
CA PHE A 306 1.45 -21.83 -3.99
C PHE A 306 2.85 -21.86 -3.37
N GLY A 307 3.37 -20.71 -2.97
CA GLY A 307 4.69 -20.54 -2.39
C GLY A 307 4.69 -20.49 -0.85
N PRO A 308 5.88 -20.37 -0.24
CA PRO A 308 6.01 -20.26 1.19
C PRO A 308 5.35 -18.98 1.72
N ALA A 309 5.06 -18.97 3.02
CA ALA A 309 4.65 -17.76 3.70
C ALA A 309 5.79 -16.72 3.71
N TRP A 310 5.41 -15.45 3.66
CA TRP A 310 6.32 -14.32 3.79
C TRP A 310 7.10 -14.40 5.11
N ASP A 311 8.42 -14.32 5.03
CA ASP A 311 9.26 -14.27 6.23
C ASP A 311 9.08 -12.90 6.91
N ARG A 312 8.61 -12.95 8.15
CA ARG A 312 8.36 -11.75 8.96
C ARG A 312 9.62 -11.25 9.68
N GLY A 313 10.73 -11.96 9.55
CA GLY A 313 12.01 -11.69 10.19
C GLY A 313 12.01 -11.93 11.71
N ALA A 314 13.21 -11.93 12.29
CA ALA A 314 13.40 -11.99 13.74
C ALA A 314 12.75 -10.79 14.44
N GLN A 315 12.61 -10.89 15.76
CA GLN A 315 12.20 -9.76 16.60
C GLN A 315 13.18 -8.59 16.43
N ALA A 316 12.65 -7.37 16.36
CA ALA A 316 13.48 -6.19 16.33
C ALA A 316 14.12 -5.95 17.72
N ASP A 317 15.40 -5.57 17.73
CA ASP A 317 16.09 -5.17 18.94
C ASP A 317 15.71 -3.71 19.28
N VAL A 318 14.60 -3.58 19.99
CA VAL A 318 14.07 -2.29 20.45
C VAL A 318 13.61 -2.41 21.90
N PRO A 319 13.76 -1.36 22.72
CA PRO A 319 13.17 -1.34 24.05
C PRO A 319 11.64 -1.57 23.98
N SER A 320 11.07 -2.19 25.03
CA SER A 320 9.61 -2.20 25.16
C SER A 320 9.13 -0.79 25.49
N HIS A 321 8.23 -0.27 24.67
CA HIS A 321 7.75 1.10 24.83
C HIS A 321 6.45 1.19 25.64
N GLY A 322 5.73 0.08 25.80
CA GLY A 322 4.35 0.15 26.26
C GLY A 322 3.50 1.01 25.32
N GLY A 323 2.41 1.56 25.78
CA GLY A 323 1.61 2.54 25.04
C GLY A 323 0.29 2.01 24.48
N ALA A 324 -0.27 2.68 23.48
CA ALA A 324 -1.58 2.41 22.95
C ALA A 324 -1.65 1.05 22.22
N PRO A 325 -2.75 0.28 22.37
CA PRO A 325 -2.97 -0.94 21.62
C PRO A 325 -3.19 -0.65 20.13
N VAL A 326 -3.03 -1.70 19.32
CA VAL A 326 -3.06 -1.61 17.85
C VAL A 326 -4.32 -0.94 17.33
N GLU A 327 -5.51 -1.30 17.84
CA GLU A 327 -6.77 -0.71 17.40
C GLU A 327 -6.85 0.80 17.65
N THR A 328 -6.35 1.26 18.78
CA THR A 328 -6.30 2.69 19.11
C THR A 328 -5.40 3.44 18.12
N VAL A 329 -4.22 2.88 17.83
CA VAL A 329 -3.27 3.47 16.87
C VAL A 329 -3.85 3.47 15.45
N VAL A 330 -4.44 2.37 15.00
CA VAL A 330 -5.06 2.26 13.67
C VAL A 330 -6.18 3.29 13.51
N LEU A 331 -7.05 3.44 14.50
CA LEU A 331 -8.16 4.41 14.41
C LEU A 331 -7.70 5.85 14.56
N ALA A 332 -6.64 6.14 15.32
CA ALA A 332 -6.04 7.47 15.40
C ALA A 332 -5.30 7.87 14.13
N ARG A 333 -4.71 6.90 13.42
CA ARG A 333 -3.86 7.11 12.25
C ARG A 333 -4.60 7.83 11.10
N GLY A 334 -3.91 8.78 10.48
CA GLY A 334 -4.25 9.36 9.18
C GLY A 334 -2.97 9.53 8.34
N SER A 335 -3.06 9.66 7.03
CA SER A 335 -1.94 10.15 6.23
C SER A 335 -1.79 11.64 6.50
N GLN A 336 -0.72 12.01 7.21
CA GLN A 336 -0.48 13.40 7.62
C GLN A 336 -0.22 14.28 6.40
N ARG A 337 -0.79 15.48 6.38
CA ARG A 337 -0.65 16.43 5.27
C ARG A 337 0.21 17.64 5.59
N LEU A 338 0.42 17.91 6.87
CA LEU A 338 1.22 19.02 7.36
C LEU A 338 2.08 18.54 8.53
N MET A 339 3.40 18.70 8.40
CA MET A 339 4.36 18.42 9.46
C MET A 339 5.04 19.71 9.89
N ASN A 340 5.47 19.77 11.14
CA ASN A 340 6.15 20.93 11.72
C ASN A 340 7.67 20.81 11.55
N ALA A 341 8.23 21.49 10.56
CA ALA A 341 9.65 21.45 10.24
C ALA A 341 10.57 21.97 11.36
N ALA A 342 10.05 22.82 12.25
CA ALA A 342 10.82 23.40 13.37
C ALA A 342 10.99 22.45 14.55
N ARG A 343 10.13 21.41 14.65
CA ARG A 343 10.17 20.43 15.72
C ARG A 343 10.86 19.16 15.28
N GLY A 344 11.87 18.73 16.03
CA GLY A 344 12.56 17.45 15.84
C GLY A 344 11.86 16.28 16.49
N LEU A 345 12.35 15.08 16.21
CA LEU A 345 11.99 13.84 16.88
C LEU A 345 13.21 13.31 17.64
N PRO A 346 12.99 12.62 18.78
CA PRO A 346 14.07 11.92 19.48
C PRO A 346 14.70 10.82 18.61
N GLU A 347 15.99 10.53 18.84
CA GLU A 347 16.72 9.47 18.12
C GLU A 347 16.09 8.09 18.30
N ASP A 348 15.56 7.80 19.48
CA ASP A 348 14.92 6.53 19.80
C ASP A 348 13.64 6.30 18.98
N VAL A 349 12.88 7.36 18.67
CA VAL A 349 11.71 7.29 17.77
C VAL A 349 12.13 6.85 16.36
N LEU A 350 13.21 7.42 15.82
CA LEU A 350 13.74 7.01 14.52
C LEU A 350 14.23 5.56 14.54
N ARG A 351 15.09 5.20 15.51
CA ARG A 351 15.68 3.85 15.61
C ARG A 351 14.61 2.78 15.82
N THR A 352 13.68 3.00 16.74
CA THR A 352 12.57 2.09 17.00
C THR A 352 11.69 1.92 15.77
N SER A 353 11.33 3.03 15.13
CA SER A 353 10.49 3.00 13.92
C SER A 353 11.14 2.19 12.79
N LEU A 354 12.42 2.42 12.52
CA LEU A 354 13.11 1.72 11.43
C LEU A 354 13.37 0.25 11.77
N SER A 355 13.86 -0.05 12.98
CA SER A 355 14.12 -1.44 13.38
C SER A 355 12.85 -2.30 13.31
N ALA A 356 11.71 -1.77 13.77
CA ALA A 356 10.44 -2.50 13.72
C ALA A 356 9.81 -2.51 12.31
N ALA A 357 9.88 -1.40 11.56
CA ALA A 357 9.28 -1.33 10.22
C ALA A 357 10.01 -2.21 9.20
N LEU A 358 11.32 -2.31 9.30
CA LEU A 358 12.17 -3.04 8.35
C LEU A 358 12.37 -4.52 8.70
N ARG A 359 11.75 -5.01 9.75
CA ARG A 359 11.79 -6.42 10.14
C ARG A 359 11.25 -7.32 9.01
N GLY A 360 12.07 -8.30 8.56
CA GLY A 360 11.71 -9.20 7.46
C GLY A 360 11.62 -8.54 6.08
N ILE A 361 12.28 -7.39 5.90
CA ILE A 361 12.34 -6.67 4.63
C ILE A 361 13.77 -6.75 4.08
N SER A 362 13.92 -7.31 2.89
CA SER A 362 15.22 -7.46 2.22
C SER A 362 15.57 -6.26 1.31
N VAL A 363 14.58 -5.44 0.94
CA VAL A 363 14.81 -4.25 0.12
C VAL A 363 15.69 -3.24 0.86
N PRO A 364 16.76 -2.71 0.25
CA PRO A 364 17.59 -1.68 0.87
C PRO A 364 16.82 -0.38 1.16
N HIS A 365 17.19 0.29 2.25
CA HIS A 365 16.58 1.55 2.65
C HIS A 365 17.62 2.60 3.01
N TRP A 366 17.31 3.84 2.66
CA TRP A 366 18.04 5.04 3.07
C TRP A 366 17.14 5.91 3.95
N VAL A 367 17.79 6.74 4.76
CA VAL A 367 17.11 7.67 5.65
C VAL A 367 17.71 9.06 5.45
N ALA A 368 16.92 9.98 4.92
CA ALA A 368 17.28 11.38 4.92
C ALA A 368 16.82 12.03 6.21
N VAL A 369 17.77 12.41 7.05
CA VAL A 369 17.53 13.03 8.34
C VAL A 369 17.54 14.54 8.20
N HIS A 370 16.46 15.20 8.65
CA HIS A 370 16.34 16.64 8.67
C HIS A 370 16.42 17.23 10.07
N ASN A 371 15.69 16.63 11.02
CA ASN A 371 15.61 17.13 12.40
C ASN A 371 15.32 15.97 13.36
N VAL A 372 16.38 15.25 13.74
CA VAL A 372 16.35 14.18 14.74
C VAL A 372 17.43 14.46 15.75
N GLU A 373 17.06 14.43 17.04
CA GLU A 373 18.01 14.69 18.14
C GLU A 373 19.17 13.68 18.10
N GLY A 374 20.38 14.14 18.27
CA GLY A 374 21.58 13.30 18.29
C GLY A 374 22.08 12.81 16.93
N ILE A 375 21.34 13.04 15.81
CA ILE A 375 21.77 12.66 14.47
C ILE A 375 21.91 13.90 13.60
N SER A 376 23.08 14.07 13.00
CA SER A 376 23.31 15.22 12.10
C SER A 376 22.46 15.13 10.83
N PRO A 377 22.00 16.25 10.26
CA PRO A 377 21.31 16.25 8.98
C PRO A 377 22.16 15.60 7.88
N GLY A 378 21.53 14.74 7.08
CA GLY A 378 22.22 14.00 6.02
C GLY A 378 21.41 12.82 5.50
N LEU A 379 21.95 12.14 4.49
CA LEU A 379 21.47 10.88 3.96
C LEU A 379 22.27 9.72 4.55
N TYR A 380 21.61 8.76 5.09
CA TYR A 380 22.20 7.58 5.71
C TYR A 380 21.69 6.30 5.03
N ARG A 381 22.53 5.26 4.95
CA ARG A 381 22.10 3.94 4.54
C ARG A 381 21.83 3.09 5.79
N TRP A 382 20.57 2.69 5.96
CA TRP A 382 20.18 1.85 7.09
C TRP A 382 20.91 0.48 7.05
N PRO A 383 21.43 -0.07 8.20
CA PRO A 383 21.23 0.44 9.57
C PRO A 383 22.33 1.41 10.09
N ASP A 384 23.29 1.84 9.27
CA ASP A 384 24.32 2.78 9.72
C ASP A 384 23.77 4.21 9.77
N LEU A 385 23.60 4.74 10.97
CA LEU A 385 23.21 6.14 11.23
C LEU A 385 24.38 6.98 11.76
N ARG A 386 25.62 6.46 11.72
CA ARG A 386 26.81 7.17 12.18
C ARG A 386 27.53 7.85 11.03
N THR A 387 27.61 7.15 9.89
CA THR A 387 28.36 7.62 8.72
C THR A 387 27.38 8.01 7.62
N PRO A 388 27.14 9.30 7.39
CA PRO A 388 26.24 9.69 6.30
C PRO A 388 26.86 9.38 4.93
N VAL A 389 26.05 8.86 4.01
CA VAL A 389 26.38 8.76 2.59
C VAL A 389 26.58 10.17 2.00
N ARG A 390 25.73 11.10 2.44
CA ARG A 390 25.83 12.55 2.14
C ARG A 390 25.51 13.32 3.40
N ALA A 391 26.42 14.19 3.80
CA ALA A 391 26.23 15.10 4.94
C ALA A 391 25.56 16.41 4.48
N GLY A 392 24.78 17.02 5.38
CA GLY A 392 24.18 18.33 5.21
C GLY A 392 22.66 18.30 4.98
N ALA A 393 22.09 19.48 4.79
CA ALA A 393 20.64 19.64 4.66
C ALA A 393 20.15 19.16 3.28
N LEU A 394 19.07 18.37 3.28
CA LEU A 394 18.46 17.78 2.07
C LEU A 394 17.00 18.22 1.87
N ARG A 395 16.51 19.18 2.65
CA ARG A 395 15.11 19.60 2.66
C ARG A 395 14.60 20.06 1.29
N ASP A 396 15.36 20.94 0.63
CA ASP A 396 14.99 21.51 -0.68
C ASP A 396 15.09 20.45 -1.79
N GLU A 397 16.05 19.53 -1.70
CA GLU A 397 16.18 18.42 -2.63
C GLU A 397 15.00 17.44 -2.49
N LEU A 398 14.65 17.05 -1.24
CA LEU A 398 13.52 16.18 -1.00
C LEU A 398 12.16 16.83 -1.28
N TYR A 399 12.05 18.15 -1.15
CA TYR A 399 10.87 18.87 -1.64
C TYR A 399 10.66 18.61 -3.14
N ARG A 400 11.72 18.76 -3.96
CA ARG A 400 11.68 18.49 -5.40
C ARG A 400 11.46 17.00 -5.71
N VAL A 401 12.19 16.11 -5.03
CA VAL A 401 12.01 14.67 -5.20
C VAL A 401 10.57 14.25 -4.90
N CYS A 402 9.94 14.85 -3.90
CA CYS A 402 8.52 14.61 -3.57
C CYS A 402 7.54 15.43 -4.43
N CYS A 403 7.93 15.83 -5.65
CA CYS A 403 7.07 16.55 -6.60
C CYS A 403 6.53 17.87 -6.00
N ASP A 404 7.41 18.66 -5.44
CA ASP A 404 7.15 19.96 -4.81
C ASP A 404 6.09 19.92 -3.69
N GLN A 405 6.01 18.79 -2.99
CA GLN A 405 5.13 18.63 -1.83
C GLN A 405 5.89 18.91 -0.53
N GLY A 406 5.32 19.78 0.30
CA GLY A 406 5.93 20.26 1.54
C GLY A 406 6.34 19.17 2.52
N LEU A 407 5.69 18.00 2.50
CA LEU A 407 6.02 16.90 3.42
C LEU A 407 7.46 16.40 3.26
N GLY A 408 8.00 16.35 2.03
CA GLY A 408 9.40 15.97 1.79
C GLY A 408 10.39 16.90 2.50
N ARG A 409 10.07 18.20 2.58
CA ARG A 409 10.86 19.23 3.25
C ARG A 409 10.59 19.31 4.76
N ASP A 410 9.34 19.18 5.17
CA ASP A 410 8.86 19.49 6.52
C ASP A 410 8.97 18.30 7.49
N ALA A 411 9.18 17.08 7.00
CA ALA A 411 9.41 15.89 7.81
C ALA A 411 10.64 16.04 8.73
N ALA A 412 10.67 15.27 9.82
CA ALA A 412 11.87 15.11 10.63
C ALA A 412 12.88 14.18 9.96
N PHE A 413 12.39 13.15 9.28
CA PHE A 413 13.17 12.26 8.41
C PHE A 413 12.30 11.66 7.30
N VAL A 414 12.95 11.24 6.22
CA VAL A 414 12.31 10.56 5.09
C VAL A 414 12.97 9.21 4.87
N VAL A 415 12.17 8.14 4.87
CA VAL A 415 12.63 6.77 4.59
C VAL A 415 12.43 6.50 3.10
N ILE A 416 13.49 6.04 2.43
CA ILE A 416 13.54 5.84 0.98
C ILE A 416 13.83 4.35 0.73
N ALA A 417 12.88 3.65 0.12
CA ALA A 417 13.07 2.29 -0.39
C ALA A 417 13.57 2.39 -1.84
N ALA A 418 14.71 1.78 -2.15
CA ALA A 418 15.27 1.74 -3.50
C ALA A 418 16.03 0.44 -3.76
N THR A 419 16.09 0.01 -5.02
CA THR A 419 16.76 -1.22 -5.42
C THR A 419 17.12 -1.19 -6.90
N ASP A 420 17.96 -2.11 -7.35
CA ASP A 420 18.18 -2.38 -8.77
C ASP A 420 17.08 -3.31 -9.31
N ILE A 421 16.09 -2.73 -10.01
CA ILE A 421 15.00 -3.52 -10.60
C ILE A 421 15.43 -4.31 -11.83
N SER A 422 16.56 -3.98 -12.45
CA SER A 422 17.06 -4.70 -13.63
C SER A 422 17.44 -6.14 -13.32
N SER A 423 17.71 -6.45 -12.05
CA SER A 423 18.03 -7.78 -11.53
C SER A 423 16.81 -8.62 -11.15
N MET A 424 15.58 -8.04 -11.24
CA MET A 424 14.35 -8.68 -10.78
C MET A 424 13.54 -9.30 -11.91
N ASP A 425 12.93 -10.46 -11.64
CA ASP A 425 11.82 -10.96 -12.44
C ASP A 425 10.50 -10.21 -12.11
N ASP A 426 9.46 -10.45 -12.91
CA ASP A 426 8.18 -9.76 -12.77
C ASP A 426 7.49 -10.04 -11.41
N ARG A 427 7.69 -11.20 -10.79
CA ARG A 427 7.15 -11.51 -9.45
C ARG A 427 7.95 -10.83 -8.35
N GLN A 428 9.26 -10.83 -8.43
CA GLN A 428 10.14 -10.14 -7.49
C GLN A 428 9.85 -8.63 -7.48
N TYR A 429 9.56 -8.05 -8.65
CA TYR A 429 9.16 -6.65 -8.73
C TYR A 429 7.87 -6.37 -7.92
N ARG A 430 6.83 -7.22 -8.06
CA ARG A 430 5.60 -7.09 -7.26
C ARG A 430 5.90 -7.18 -5.76
N GLU A 431 6.72 -8.16 -5.36
CA GLU A 431 7.12 -8.37 -3.97
C GLU A 431 7.90 -7.18 -3.41
N ALA A 432 8.78 -6.56 -4.21
CA ALA A 432 9.54 -5.37 -3.82
C ALA A 432 8.62 -4.15 -3.59
N GLN A 433 7.64 -3.92 -4.48
CA GLN A 433 6.65 -2.85 -4.32
C GLN A 433 5.77 -3.08 -3.08
N LEU A 434 5.32 -4.31 -2.86
CA LEU A 434 4.54 -4.68 -1.67
C LEU A 434 5.37 -4.54 -0.40
N ALA A 435 6.65 -4.92 -0.40
CA ALA A 435 7.57 -4.75 0.72
C ALA A 435 7.72 -3.27 1.11
N ALA A 436 7.88 -2.39 0.13
CA ALA A 436 7.92 -0.94 0.37
C ALA A 436 6.61 -0.42 1.00
N GLY A 437 5.46 -0.91 0.55
CA GLY A 437 4.16 -0.63 1.16
C GLY A 437 3.99 -1.18 2.58
N LEU A 438 4.54 -2.38 2.89
CA LEU A 438 4.57 -2.91 4.25
C LEU A 438 5.36 -2.00 5.19
N VAL A 439 6.50 -1.48 4.74
CA VAL A 439 7.31 -0.52 5.50
C VAL A 439 6.55 0.77 5.73
N GLU A 440 5.93 1.34 4.70
CA GLU A 440 5.08 2.53 4.82
C GLU A 440 3.99 2.32 5.88
N GLY A 441 3.22 1.23 5.77
CA GLY A 441 2.14 0.95 6.70
C GLY A 441 2.62 0.77 8.14
N ARG A 442 3.75 0.08 8.36
CA ARG A 442 4.37 -0.05 9.69
C ARG A 442 4.86 1.28 10.21
N LEU A 443 5.50 2.13 9.39
CA LEU A 443 5.93 3.49 9.76
C LEU A 443 4.74 4.38 10.11
N HIS A 444 3.60 4.24 9.43
CA HIS A 444 2.36 4.91 9.81
C HIS A 444 1.91 4.53 11.22
N LEU A 445 1.89 3.24 11.56
CA LEU A 445 1.48 2.77 12.87
C LEU A 445 2.49 3.19 13.96
N LEU A 446 3.78 2.98 13.69
CA LEU A 446 4.86 3.34 14.62
C LEU A 446 4.92 4.85 14.87
N GLY A 447 4.80 5.66 13.82
CA GLY A 447 4.76 7.12 13.96
C GLY A 447 3.68 7.54 14.94
N TYR A 448 2.44 7.08 14.76
CA TYR A 448 1.34 7.43 15.67
C TYR A 448 1.48 6.82 17.06
N ALA A 449 2.02 5.60 17.19
CA ALA A 449 2.25 4.98 18.49
C ALA A 449 3.35 5.70 19.31
N LEU A 450 4.30 6.33 18.63
CA LEU A 450 5.43 7.05 19.23
C LEU A 450 5.25 8.58 19.27
N GLY A 451 4.04 9.08 19.04
CA GLY A 451 3.70 10.51 19.12
C GLY A 451 4.16 11.35 17.91
N ALA A 452 4.56 10.70 16.84
CA ALA A 452 4.85 11.31 15.54
C ALA A 452 3.67 11.12 14.56
N SER A 453 3.94 11.29 13.27
CA SER A 453 3.02 11.00 12.16
C SER A 453 3.79 10.56 10.93
N ALA A 454 3.10 9.94 9.96
CA ALA A 454 3.73 9.52 8.72
C ALA A 454 2.83 9.78 7.51
N SER A 455 3.43 9.80 6.32
CA SER A 455 2.74 9.85 5.02
C SER A 455 3.64 9.28 3.92
N GLY A 456 3.11 8.35 3.12
CA GLY A 456 3.73 7.94 1.87
C GLY A 456 3.66 9.03 0.82
N MET A 457 4.68 9.09 -0.04
CA MET A 457 4.84 10.13 -1.04
C MET A 457 5.06 9.53 -2.42
N THR A 458 4.40 10.11 -3.43
CA THR A 458 4.87 9.97 -4.81
C THR A 458 6.14 10.78 -5.00
N PHE A 459 6.96 10.42 -5.99
CA PHE A 459 8.28 11.00 -6.17
C PHE A 459 8.71 11.00 -7.64
N ALA A 460 9.64 11.89 -7.98
CA ALA A 460 10.30 11.93 -9.27
C ALA A 460 11.44 10.90 -9.29
N ASP A 461 11.24 9.79 -10.01
CA ASP A 461 12.18 8.66 -10.09
C ASP A 461 13.57 9.10 -10.59
N GLY A 462 13.60 9.97 -11.60
CA GLY A 462 14.84 10.43 -12.22
C GLY A 462 15.77 11.24 -11.31
N LEU A 463 15.27 11.73 -10.16
CA LEU A 463 16.08 12.46 -9.19
C LEU A 463 16.75 11.55 -8.14
N LEU A 464 16.25 10.32 -7.97
CA LEU A 464 16.72 9.42 -6.92
C LEU A 464 18.16 8.93 -7.10
N PRO A 465 18.65 8.55 -8.30
CA PRO A 465 20.04 8.15 -8.46
C PRO A 465 21.05 9.22 -7.99
N ALA A 466 20.78 10.49 -8.28
CA ALA A 466 21.61 11.60 -7.83
C ALA A 466 21.51 11.82 -6.31
N LEU A 467 20.32 11.70 -5.73
CA LEU A 467 20.10 11.77 -4.28
C LEU A 467 20.86 10.68 -3.54
N LEU A 468 20.72 9.43 -3.99
CA LEU A 468 21.31 8.26 -3.35
C LEU A 468 22.81 8.12 -3.61
N GLY A 469 23.33 8.69 -4.69
CA GLY A 469 24.71 8.48 -5.17
C GLY A 469 24.92 7.10 -5.80
N GLU A 470 23.85 6.38 -6.10
CA GLU A 470 23.83 5.04 -6.68
C GLU A 470 22.76 4.96 -7.81
N PRO A 471 22.97 4.20 -8.90
CA PRO A 471 22.02 4.07 -10.00
C PRO A 471 20.88 3.11 -9.66
N LEU A 472 20.12 3.41 -8.62
CA LEU A 472 19.02 2.59 -8.11
C LEU A 472 17.66 3.21 -8.44
N ASP A 473 16.67 2.32 -8.57
CA ASP A 473 15.28 2.68 -8.80
C ASP A 473 14.52 2.83 -7.49
N GLY A 474 13.76 3.92 -7.37
CA GLY A 474 12.92 4.16 -6.21
C GLY A 474 11.69 3.26 -6.19
N LEU A 475 11.38 2.74 -5.01
CA LEU A 475 10.15 1.99 -4.80
C LEU A 475 9.10 2.83 -4.07
N LEU A 476 9.45 3.44 -2.93
CA LEU A 476 8.52 4.29 -2.16
C LEU A 476 9.29 5.20 -1.21
N LEU A 477 8.74 6.40 -0.99
CA LEU A 477 9.21 7.33 0.03
C LEU A 477 8.16 7.47 1.14
N THR A 478 8.62 7.47 2.40
CA THR A 478 7.75 7.70 3.56
C THR A 478 8.30 8.82 4.43
N CYS A 479 7.58 9.93 4.51
CA CYS A 479 7.88 11.05 5.39
C CYS A 479 7.39 10.76 6.80
N VAL A 480 8.24 11.00 7.82
CA VAL A 480 7.91 10.87 9.24
C VAL A 480 8.29 12.16 9.96
N GLY A 481 7.39 12.69 10.77
CA GLY A 481 7.62 13.96 11.45
C GLY A 481 6.57 14.32 12.48
N VAL A 482 6.77 15.46 13.15
CA VAL A 482 5.83 15.97 14.13
C VAL A 482 4.58 16.51 13.43
N PRO A 483 3.37 16.04 13.77
CA PRO A 483 2.16 16.50 13.12
C PRO A 483 1.81 17.95 13.49
N GLU A 484 1.30 18.74 12.53
CA GLU A 484 0.74 20.07 12.84
C GLU A 484 -0.71 20.02 13.29
N TYR A 485 -1.40 18.91 13.06
CA TYR A 485 -2.79 18.71 13.50
C TYR A 485 -3.02 17.23 13.83
N GLN A 486 -4.02 17.00 14.67
CA GLN A 486 -4.50 15.65 14.95
C GLN A 486 -5.77 15.38 14.14
N SER A 487 -5.81 14.23 13.46
CA SER A 487 -7.03 13.75 12.81
C SER A 487 -8.01 13.22 13.86
N ALA A 488 -9.31 13.42 13.63
CA ALA A 488 -10.32 12.73 14.43
C ALA A 488 -10.16 11.22 14.30
N ALA A 489 -10.35 10.50 15.39
CA ALA A 489 -10.29 9.04 15.38
C ALA A 489 -11.31 8.44 14.41
N GLY A 490 -10.94 7.32 13.77
CA GLY A 490 -11.85 6.55 12.92
C GLY A 490 -13.04 6.01 13.71
N GLY A 491 -14.16 5.89 13.04
CA GLY A 491 -15.41 5.39 13.62
C GLY A 491 -15.45 3.87 13.76
N LYS A 492 -16.45 3.40 14.47
CA LYS A 492 -16.78 1.97 14.62
C LYS A 492 -17.33 1.40 13.30
N PRO A 493 -17.44 0.07 13.17
CA PRO A 493 -18.10 -0.57 12.03
C PRO A 493 -19.46 0.05 11.71
N GLY A 494 -19.70 0.36 10.43
CA GLY A 494 -20.96 0.96 9.97
C GLY A 494 -21.20 2.42 10.35
N THR A 495 -20.34 3.03 11.19
CA THR A 495 -20.49 4.41 11.69
C THR A 495 -19.20 5.22 11.51
N PRO A 496 -18.81 5.55 10.29
CA PRO A 496 -17.58 6.28 10.02
C PRO A 496 -17.63 7.71 10.58
N THR A 497 -16.50 8.21 11.09
CA THR A 497 -16.37 9.56 11.61
C THR A 497 -16.35 10.58 10.47
N ALA A 498 -17.19 11.60 10.54
CA ALA A 498 -17.16 12.72 9.61
C ALA A 498 -15.92 13.60 9.86
N ILE A 499 -15.17 13.90 8.80
CA ILE A 499 -13.95 14.71 8.87
C ILE A 499 -13.94 15.84 7.85
N ARG A 500 -13.13 16.87 8.13
CA ARG A 500 -12.70 17.86 7.15
C ARG A 500 -11.31 17.51 6.65
N GLN A 501 -11.10 17.61 5.35
CA GLN A 501 -9.76 17.42 4.80
C GLN A 501 -8.89 18.66 5.00
N VAL A 502 -7.65 18.42 5.42
CA VAL A 502 -6.61 19.45 5.49
C VAL A 502 -5.95 19.58 4.11
N THR A 503 -5.70 20.81 3.67
CA THR A 503 -4.97 21.10 2.41
C THR A 503 -3.47 20.89 2.63
N PRO A 504 -2.77 20.13 1.79
CA PRO A 504 -1.31 20.02 1.86
C PRO A 504 -0.64 21.35 1.47
N ARG A 505 0.63 21.50 1.86
CA ARG A 505 1.52 22.57 1.34
C ARG A 505 2.18 22.07 0.05
N PHE A 506 2.31 22.98 -0.91
CA PHE A 506 3.09 22.84 -2.13
C PHE A 506 4.17 23.91 -2.13
#